data_0b03b51adc678dd9627aa0888545e80a
#
_entry.id   0b03b51adc678dd9627aa0888545e80a
#
_cell.length_a   1.000
_cell.length_b   1.000
_cell.length_c   1.000
_cell.angle_alpha   90.00
_cell.angle_beta   90.00
_cell.angle_gamma   90.00
#
_symmetry.space_group_name_H-M   'P 1'
#
loop_
_entity.id
_entity.type
_entity.pdbx_description
1 polymer ?
#
loop_
_entity_poly.entity_id
_entity_poly.type
_entity_poly.pdbx_seq_one_letter_code
_entity_poly.pdbx_strand_id
1 'polypeptide(L)'
;MASEARPGVFVPRPHQLEACEAILAARRADRPGFLLGDLTGLGKTLSAWLAVSAMSEDDILIICPKGAIPQWRRTIAGSPQTKKHVTIVNFERTKSLLALNGTSARRSTRAKNNELARTGVPKRRWPIVVIDEAHRIRNPASQQGLVCRQLAAAADFTIYMSATAGQSPHELSYLSRLMTGAPAGPKAEMDAFRTLMKEMRIGRAKGRWKNWGWEPNEADRSAMAERLYKGTAAIGLRRRPEEIAGWPQVQRALAPIALDASGVRLYEATWREFRRELGLLGGSTRRPVGWAADLRFRQKASLIRCEGTADFVCDLLDNGQQVAISVAFLETSARLADILSGRGWRVGAINGESSGEVNEATRVAFQRGELDVVIFTVTESISLHRGEMAGGDRERSLVVHDMRHSAIQLQQIEGRCHRDGQRAVIYFAFAEGTVEERVAQIVITRMSAMDGLAGDDTALLDDIVRTFEEAN
;
A
#
# COMPACT_ATOMS: atom_id res chain seq x y z
N MET A 1 33.70 -14.56 -7.04
CA MET A 1 33.95 -13.34 -7.82
C MET A 1 32.63 -12.60 -7.90
N ALA A 2 32.46 -11.57 -7.09
CA ALA A 2 31.30 -10.68 -7.17
C ALA A 2 31.47 -9.81 -8.42
N SER A 3 30.53 -9.93 -9.36
CA SER A 3 30.46 -9.06 -10.53
C SER A 3 30.25 -7.62 -10.07
N GLU A 4 31.21 -6.75 -10.33
CA GLU A 4 31.05 -5.30 -10.16
C GLU A 4 29.88 -4.83 -11.04
N ALA A 5 28.72 -4.61 -10.42
CA ALA A 5 27.55 -4.09 -11.10
C ALA A 5 27.84 -2.64 -11.55
N ARG A 6 27.69 -2.36 -12.83
CA ARG A 6 27.77 -0.99 -13.36
C ARG A 6 26.72 -0.13 -12.65
N PRO A 7 27.04 1.09 -12.21
CA PRO A 7 26.08 1.98 -11.56
C PRO A 7 24.84 2.16 -12.45
N GLY A 8 23.65 1.77 -11.96
CA GLY A 8 22.38 1.95 -12.64
C GLY A 8 21.77 0.71 -13.30
N VAL A 9 22.43 -0.44 -13.29
CA VAL A 9 21.84 -1.70 -13.80
C VAL A 9 21.29 -2.52 -12.64
N PHE A 10 19.99 -2.81 -12.66
CA PHE A 10 19.37 -3.67 -11.67
C PHE A 10 19.81 -5.13 -11.88
N VAL A 11 20.32 -5.75 -10.82
CA VAL A 11 20.62 -7.19 -10.78
C VAL A 11 19.43 -7.89 -10.13
N PRO A 12 18.64 -8.67 -10.89
CA PRO A 12 17.49 -9.38 -10.35
C PRO A 12 17.90 -10.41 -9.30
N ARG A 13 17.15 -10.50 -8.23
CA ARG A 13 17.30 -11.55 -7.20
C ARG A 13 16.60 -12.84 -7.63
N PRO A 14 16.99 -14.02 -7.10
CA PRO A 14 16.37 -15.29 -7.47
C PRO A 14 14.85 -15.28 -7.40
N HIS A 15 14.27 -14.79 -6.32
CA HIS A 15 12.79 -14.71 -6.17
C HIS A 15 12.12 -13.78 -7.21
N GLN A 16 12.82 -12.76 -7.72
CA GLN A 16 12.29 -11.89 -8.76
C GLN A 16 12.28 -12.57 -10.12
N LEU A 17 13.30 -13.40 -10.38
CA LEU A 17 13.35 -14.24 -11.58
C LEU A 17 12.28 -15.34 -11.54
N GLU A 18 12.03 -15.95 -10.38
CA GLU A 18 10.94 -16.92 -10.18
C GLU A 18 9.57 -16.26 -10.45
N ALA A 19 9.34 -15.05 -9.95
CA ALA A 19 8.10 -14.32 -10.22
C ALA A 19 7.97 -13.98 -11.72
N CYS A 20 9.06 -13.58 -12.37
CA CYS A 20 9.10 -13.33 -13.81
C CYS A 20 8.70 -14.60 -14.57
N GLU A 21 9.31 -15.74 -14.26
CA GLU A 21 9.00 -17.02 -14.91
C GLU A 21 7.55 -17.47 -14.67
N ALA A 22 7.01 -17.29 -13.45
CA ALA A 22 5.62 -17.60 -13.16
C ALA A 22 4.64 -16.76 -14.01
N ILE A 23 4.93 -15.47 -14.19
CA ILE A 23 4.15 -14.58 -15.06
C ILE A 23 4.23 -15.05 -16.52
N LEU A 24 5.43 -15.37 -17.02
CA LEU A 24 5.63 -15.85 -18.38
C LEU A 24 4.96 -17.22 -18.62
N ALA A 25 5.00 -18.11 -17.63
CA ALA A 25 4.32 -19.40 -17.70
C ALA A 25 2.80 -19.22 -17.81
N ALA A 26 2.21 -18.28 -17.05
CA ALA A 26 0.80 -17.94 -17.15
C ALA A 26 0.45 -17.39 -18.56
N ARG A 27 1.30 -16.55 -19.14
CA ARG A 27 1.13 -16.02 -20.51
C ARG A 27 1.21 -17.13 -21.55
N ARG A 28 2.19 -18.03 -21.46
CA ARG A 28 2.32 -19.19 -22.36
C ARG A 28 1.15 -20.18 -22.27
N ALA A 29 0.50 -20.24 -21.11
CA ALA A 29 -0.69 -21.05 -20.89
C ALA A 29 -2.01 -20.34 -21.30
N ASP A 30 -1.94 -19.26 -22.08
CA ASP A 30 -3.09 -18.48 -22.55
C ASP A 30 -4.02 -17.98 -21.42
N ARG A 31 -3.49 -17.83 -20.21
CA ARG A 31 -4.28 -17.22 -19.13
C ARG A 31 -4.53 -15.74 -19.43
N PRO A 32 -5.66 -15.16 -19.01
CA PRO A 32 -5.97 -13.77 -19.27
C PRO A 32 -5.14 -12.79 -18.42
N GLY A 33 -4.30 -13.28 -17.51
CA GLY A 33 -3.44 -12.47 -16.67
C GLY A 33 -2.85 -13.24 -15.51
N PHE A 34 -2.22 -12.49 -14.59
CA PHE A 34 -1.54 -13.02 -13.41
C PHE A 34 -1.64 -12.05 -12.23
N LEU A 35 -1.76 -12.59 -11.01
CA LEU A 35 -1.71 -11.83 -9.77
C LEU A 35 -0.34 -11.95 -9.10
N LEU A 36 0.44 -10.87 -9.08
CA LEU A 36 1.69 -10.79 -8.33
C LEU A 36 1.42 -10.20 -6.94
N GLY A 37 1.27 -11.09 -5.97
CA GLY A 37 0.86 -10.79 -4.60
C GLY A 37 2.02 -10.64 -3.60
N ASP A 38 3.27 -10.67 -4.03
CA ASP A 38 4.44 -10.56 -3.18
C ASP A 38 4.34 -9.37 -2.22
N LEU A 39 4.77 -9.54 -0.97
CA LEU A 39 4.69 -8.47 0.02
C LEU A 39 5.56 -7.27 -0.37
N THR A 40 5.29 -6.15 0.28
CA THR A 40 6.03 -4.90 0.06
C THR A 40 7.53 -5.12 0.32
N GLY A 41 8.38 -4.52 -0.52
CA GLY A 41 9.83 -4.64 -0.40
C GLY A 41 10.46 -5.73 -1.27
N LEU A 42 9.71 -6.73 -1.74
CA LEU A 42 10.25 -7.83 -2.57
C LEU A 42 10.51 -7.46 -4.04
N GLY A 43 10.24 -6.21 -4.44
CA GLY A 43 10.62 -5.73 -5.77
C GLY A 43 9.66 -6.13 -6.90
N LYS A 44 8.36 -6.22 -6.63
CA LYS A 44 7.31 -6.54 -7.62
C LYS A 44 7.43 -5.77 -8.94
N THR A 45 7.79 -4.49 -8.88
CA THR A 45 7.96 -3.63 -10.06
C THR A 45 9.02 -4.20 -11.02
N LEU A 46 10.17 -4.63 -10.48
CA LEU A 46 11.23 -5.24 -11.30
C LEU A 46 10.80 -6.60 -11.83
N SER A 47 10.20 -7.45 -10.98
CA SER A 47 9.70 -8.76 -11.41
C SER A 47 8.71 -8.66 -12.57
N ALA A 48 7.72 -7.76 -12.45
CA ALA A 48 6.75 -7.53 -13.51
C ALA A 48 7.38 -6.96 -14.77
N TRP A 49 8.32 -6.01 -14.63
CA TRP A 49 9.00 -5.43 -15.79
C TRP A 49 9.88 -6.44 -16.53
N LEU A 50 10.59 -7.30 -15.82
CA LEU A 50 11.37 -8.39 -16.43
C LEU A 50 10.49 -9.31 -17.27
N ALA A 51 9.31 -9.69 -16.74
CA ALA A 51 8.37 -10.52 -17.49
C ALA A 51 7.83 -9.79 -18.72
N VAL A 52 7.38 -8.54 -18.58
CA VAL A 52 6.88 -7.73 -19.71
C VAL A 52 7.96 -7.52 -20.76
N SER A 53 9.21 -7.29 -20.36
CA SER A 53 10.32 -7.10 -21.28
C SER A 53 10.62 -8.35 -22.13
N ALA A 54 10.36 -9.53 -21.58
CA ALA A 54 10.56 -10.83 -22.24
C ALA A 54 9.38 -11.28 -23.12
N MET A 55 8.22 -10.62 -23.01
CA MET A 55 7.05 -10.89 -23.88
C MET A 55 7.27 -10.35 -25.28
N SER A 56 6.54 -10.88 -26.27
CA SER A 56 6.63 -10.47 -27.68
C SER A 56 5.93 -9.14 -27.97
N GLU A 57 4.93 -8.79 -27.18
CA GLU A 57 4.08 -7.62 -27.38
C GLU A 57 4.84 -6.32 -27.08
N ASP A 58 4.71 -5.33 -27.97
CA ASP A 58 5.47 -4.07 -27.87
C ASP A 58 4.74 -2.94 -27.17
N ASP A 59 3.41 -2.91 -27.24
CA ASP A 59 2.60 -1.85 -26.64
C ASP A 59 2.13 -2.20 -25.22
N ILE A 60 2.65 -1.49 -24.24
CA ILE A 60 2.45 -1.75 -22.82
C ILE A 60 1.74 -0.57 -22.16
N LEU A 61 0.71 -0.84 -21.39
CA LEU A 61 0.09 0.13 -20.49
C LEU A 61 0.41 -0.21 -19.03
N ILE A 62 1.00 0.74 -18.33
CA ILE A 62 1.23 0.66 -16.87
C ILE A 62 0.31 1.65 -16.17
N ILE A 63 -0.57 1.15 -15.32
CA ILE A 63 -1.45 1.94 -14.45
C ILE A 63 -0.91 1.84 -13.04
N CYS A 64 -0.55 2.95 -12.42
CA CYS A 64 0.07 2.95 -11.10
C CYS A 64 -0.35 4.19 -10.28
N PRO A 65 -0.10 4.24 -8.98
CA PRO A 65 -0.20 5.45 -8.19
C PRO A 65 0.69 6.57 -8.77
N LYS A 66 0.28 7.84 -8.63
CA LYS A 66 1.06 8.98 -9.13
C LYS A 66 2.51 8.95 -8.62
N GLY A 67 2.71 8.63 -7.34
CA GLY A 67 4.03 8.52 -6.71
C GLY A 67 4.89 7.36 -7.23
N ALA A 68 4.30 6.33 -7.86
CA ALA A 68 5.03 5.20 -8.42
C ALA A 68 5.61 5.46 -9.82
N ILE A 69 5.14 6.50 -10.52
CA ILE A 69 5.61 6.83 -11.88
C ILE A 69 7.13 6.99 -11.94
N PRO A 70 7.81 7.73 -11.05
CA PRO A 70 9.27 7.83 -11.05
C PRO A 70 9.96 6.49 -10.85
N GLN A 71 9.45 5.63 -9.96
CA GLN A 71 10.00 4.29 -9.73
C GLN A 71 9.88 3.43 -10.99
N TRP A 72 8.74 3.40 -11.66
CA TRP A 72 8.54 2.69 -12.92
C TRP A 72 9.53 3.17 -14.00
N ARG A 73 9.68 4.48 -14.16
CA ARG A 73 10.63 5.06 -15.11
C ARG A 73 12.07 4.64 -14.81
N ARG A 74 12.49 4.65 -13.54
CA ARG A 74 13.82 4.19 -13.13
C ARG A 74 14.01 2.70 -13.41
N THR A 75 13.02 1.86 -13.09
CA THR A 75 13.08 0.43 -13.34
C THR A 75 13.23 0.13 -14.82
N ILE A 76 12.48 0.81 -15.68
CA ILE A 76 12.57 0.66 -17.13
C ILE A 76 13.94 1.12 -17.64
N ALA A 77 14.42 2.29 -17.21
CA ALA A 77 15.70 2.84 -17.64
C ALA A 77 16.91 2.04 -17.15
N GLY A 78 16.85 1.44 -15.94
CA GLY A 78 17.89 0.62 -15.35
C GLY A 78 17.89 -0.84 -15.80
N SER A 79 16.97 -1.23 -16.68
CA SER A 79 16.88 -2.58 -17.24
C SER A 79 17.50 -2.62 -18.66
N PRO A 80 17.85 -3.79 -19.18
CA PRO A 80 18.30 -3.90 -20.56
C PRO A 80 17.30 -3.22 -21.51
N GLN A 81 17.82 -2.42 -22.45
CA GLN A 81 16.96 -1.66 -23.36
C GLN A 81 16.07 -2.60 -24.18
N THR A 82 14.79 -2.37 -24.15
CA THR A 82 13.79 -3.06 -24.95
C THR A 82 13.15 -2.07 -25.93
N LYS A 83 12.69 -2.57 -27.09
CA LYS A 83 11.94 -1.73 -28.06
C LYS A 83 10.48 -1.51 -27.68
N LYS A 84 10.12 -1.66 -26.39
CA LYS A 84 8.73 -1.57 -25.92
C LYS A 84 8.22 -0.13 -25.93
N HIS A 85 6.99 0.06 -26.40
CA HIS A 85 6.26 1.33 -26.30
C HIS A 85 5.48 1.37 -25.01
N VAL A 86 6.04 2.00 -23.98
CA VAL A 86 5.45 2.01 -22.64
C VAL A 86 4.66 3.29 -22.41
N THR A 87 3.37 3.14 -22.11
CA THR A 87 2.51 4.21 -21.62
C THR A 87 2.32 4.07 -20.13
N ILE A 88 2.78 5.05 -19.34
CA ILE A 88 2.61 5.05 -17.87
C ILE A 88 1.60 6.12 -17.49
N VAL A 89 0.54 5.74 -16.80
CA VAL A 89 -0.50 6.66 -16.33
C VAL A 89 -0.84 6.41 -14.88
N ASN A 90 -1.23 7.47 -14.17
CA ASN A 90 -1.83 7.28 -12.85
C ASN A 90 -3.33 6.97 -12.98
N PHE A 91 -3.89 6.41 -11.91
CA PHE A 91 -5.29 6.00 -11.87
C PHE A 91 -6.27 7.14 -12.24
N GLU A 92 -5.99 8.36 -11.83
CA GLU A 92 -6.84 9.54 -12.07
C GLU A 92 -6.93 9.90 -13.58
N ARG A 93 -5.89 9.59 -14.33
CA ARG A 93 -5.79 9.87 -15.77
C ARG A 93 -6.32 8.73 -16.66
N THR A 94 -6.63 7.56 -16.12
CA THR A 94 -7.07 6.40 -16.91
C THR A 94 -8.30 6.69 -17.77
N LYS A 95 -9.21 7.56 -17.31
CA LYS A 95 -10.40 7.97 -18.09
C LYS A 95 -10.05 8.60 -19.44
N SER A 96 -8.92 9.29 -19.55
CA SER A 96 -8.49 9.91 -20.80
C SER A 96 -8.11 8.90 -21.88
N LEU A 97 -7.90 7.63 -21.49
CA LEU A 97 -7.57 6.54 -22.41
C LEU A 97 -8.81 5.89 -23.05
N LEU A 98 -10.01 6.24 -22.58
CA LEU A 98 -11.26 5.71 -23.11
C LEU A 98 -11.97 6.73 -24.03
N ALA A 99 -12.75 6.20 -24.98
CA ALA A 99 -13.68 6.94 -25.80
C ALA A 99 -15.10 6.35 -25.67
N LEU A 100 -16.12 7.18 -25.89
CA LEU A 100 -17.50 6.69 -26.03
C LEU A 100 -17.77 6.31 -27.50
N ASN A 101 -18.42 5.17 -27.69
CA ASN A 101 -18.97 4.80 -28.99
C ASN A 101 -20.26 5.62 -29.21
N GLY A 102 -20.18 6.69 -30.03
CA GLY A 102 -21.32 7.53 -30.41
C GLY A 102 -21.25 8.97 -29.90
N THR A 103 -21.92 9.86 -30.61
CA THR A 103 -22.02 11.29 -30.32
C THR A 103 -23.15 11.55 -29.31
N SER A 104 -22.80 11.84 -28.08
CA SER A 104 -23.76 12.32 -27.07
C SER A 104 -23.56 13.83 -26.85
N ALA A 105 -24.28 14.67 -27.61
CA ALA A 105 -24.03 16.10 -27.72
C ALA A 105 -24.51 16.96 -26.54
N ARG A 106 -25.26 16.50 -25.57
CA ARG A 106 -25.93 17.37 -24.56
C ARG A 106 -25.94 16.81 -23.12
N ARG A 107 -24.92 16.06 -22.69
CA ARG A 107 -24.87 15.55 -21.30
C ARG A 107 -23.93 16.35 -20.42
N SER A 108 -24.26 16.48 -19.11
CA SER A 108 -23.36 17.07 -18.12
C SER A 108 -22.03 16.30 -18.06
N THR A 109 -20.94 16.95 -17.70
CA THR A 109 -19.60 16.34 -17.53
C THR A 109 -19.64 15.11 -16.63
N ARG A 110 -20.45 15.17 -15.55
CA ARG A 110 -20.61 14.04 -14.61
C ARG A 110 -21.31 12.83 -15.26
N ALA A 111 -22.37 13.06 -16.03
CA ALA A 111 -23.09 11.99 -16.74
C ALA A 111 -22.19 11.35 -17.81
N LYS A 112 -21.45 12.16 -18.57
CA LYS A 112 -20.48 11.70 -19.56
C LYS A 112 -19.37 10.85 -18.94
N ASN A 113 -18.82 11.26 -17.79
CA ASN A 113 -17.80 10.52 -17.07
C ASN A 113 -18.32 9.18 -16.52
N ASN A 114 -19.57 9.13 -16.03
CA ASN A 114 -20.20 7.90 -15.56
C ASN A 114 -20.45 6.90 -16.71
N GLU A 115 -20.91 7.40 -17.86
CA GLU A 115 -21.11 6.59 -19.06
C GLU A 115 -19.76 6.05 -19.58
N LEU A 116 -18.75 6.92 -19.69
CA LEU A 116 -17.41 6.55 -20.12
C LEU A 116 -16.82 5.43 -19.23
N ALA A 117 -17.01 5.51 -17.91
CA ALA A 117 -16.54 4.48 -17.00
C ALA A 117 -17.25 3.13 -17.15
N ARG A 118 -18.51 3.12 -17.64
CA ARG A 118 -19.32 1.89 -17.79
C ARG A 118 -19.23 1.26 -19.17
N THR A 119 -19.14 2.07 -20.21
CA THR A 119 -19.29 1.63 -21.61
C THR A 119 -18.17 2.16 -22.52
N GLY A 120 -17.19 2.87 -21.95
CA GLY A 120 -16.08 3.38 -22.71
C GLY A 120 -15.22 2.26 -23.30
N VAL A 121 -14.68 2.49 -24.49
CA VAL A 121 -13.74 1.59 -25.14
C VAL A 121 -12.36 2.24 -25.18
N PRO A 122 -11.27 1.46 -25.06
CA PRO A 122 -9.93 1.99 -25.19
C PRO A 122 -9.72 2.70 -26.53
N LYS A 123 -9.12 3.91 -26.51
CA LYS A 123 -8.76 4.68 -27.72
C LYS A 123 -7.73 3.99 -28.59
N ARG A 124 -6.91 3.13 -27.98
CA ARG A 124 -5.96 2.24 -28.65
C ARG A 124 -5.89 0.91 -27.88
N ARG A 125 -5.44 -0.12 -28.56
CA ARG A 125 -5.20 -1.41 -27.91
C ARG A 125 -3.85 -1.42 -27.22
N TRP A 126 -3.84 -1.94 -25.98
CA TRP A 126 -2.65 -2.33 -25.25
C TRP A 126 -2.75 -3.83 -24.99
N PRO A 127 -2.00 -4.67 -25.70
CA PRO A 127 -2.04 -6.12 -25.49
C PRO A 127 -1.62 -6.51 -24.06
N ILE A 128 -0.69 -5.75 -23.47
CA ILE A 128 -0.25 -5.96 -22.07
C ILE A 128 -0.66 -4.76 -21.21
N VAL A 129 -1.35 -5.05 -20.12
CA VAL A 129 -1.70 -4.07 -19.09
C VAL A 129 -1.10 -4.50 -17.75
N VAL A 130 -0.41 -3.59 -17.09
CA VAL A 130 0.09 -3.77 -15.71
C VAL A 130 -0.69 -2.81 -14.80
N ILE A 131 -1.30 -3.34 -13.75
CA ILE A 131 -2.01 -2.54 -12.73
C ILE A 131 -1.27 -2.69 -11.41
N ASP A 132 -0.49 -1.68 -11.08
CA ASP A 132 0.24 -1.60 -9.82
C ASP A 132 -0.67 -1.08 -8.70
N GLU A 133 -0.52 -1.61 -7.49
CA GLU A 133 -1.45 -1.41 -6.37
C GLU A 133 -2.92 -1.70 -6.76
N ALA A 134 -3.13 -2.88 -7.35
CA ALA A 134 -4.41 -3.29 -7.91
C ALA A 134 -5.57 -3.30 -6.89
N HIS A 135 -5.28 -3.34 -5.58
CA HIS A 135 -6.31 -3.18 -4.55
C HIS A 135 -7.08 -1.84 -4.65
N ARG A 136 -6.53 -0.82 -5.32
CA ARG A 136 -7.23 0.45 -5.56
C ARG A 136 -8.46 0.31 -6.46
N ILE A 137 -8.55 -0.75 -7.24
CA ILE A 137 -9.72 -1.03 -8.11
C ILE A 137 -10.68 -2.08 -7.52
N ARG A 138 -10.51 -2.44 -6.25
CA ARG A 138 -11.31 -3.45 -5.55
C ARG A 138 -12.79 -3.10 -5.44
N ASN A 139 -13.13 -1.80 -5.36
CA ASN A 139 -14.53 -1.38 -5.32
C ASN A 139 -15.16 -1.46 -6.73
N PRO A 140 -16.09 -2.42 -6.97
CA PRO A 140 -16.69 -2.64 -8.29
C PRO A 140 -17.58 -1.48 -8.76
N ALA A 141 -18.02 -0.62 -7.85
CA ALA A 141 -18.89 0.53 -8.16
C ALA A 141 -18.10 1.83 -8.40
N SER A 142 -16.81 1.87 -8.07
CA SER A 142 -15.99 3.05 -8.27
C SER A 142 -15.74 3.32 -9.75
N GLN A 143 -15.76 4.59 -10.16
CA GLN A 143 -15.45 4.96 -11.54
C GLN A 143 -14.05 4.49 -11.95
N GLN A 144 -13.09 4.58 -11.06
CA GLN A 144 -11.71 4.14 -11.26
C GLN A 144 -11.65 2.62 -11.51
N GLY A 145 -12.35 1.82 -10.67
CA GLY A 145 -12.44 0.38 -10.83
C GLY A 145 -13.08 -0.02 -12.16
N LEU A 146 -14.16 0.65 -12.56
CA LEU A 146 -14.83 0.39 -13.83
C LEU A 146 -13.94 0.69 -15.04
N VAL A 147 -13.25 1.85 -15.04
CA VAL A 147 -12.34 2.23 -16.13
C VAL A 147 -11.17 1.25 -16.25
N CYS A 148 -10.52 0.89 -15.15
CA CYS A 148 -9.40 -0.06 -15.20
C CYS A 148 -9.85 -1.46 -15.67
N ARG A 149 -11.06 -1.89 -15.30
CA ARG A 149 -11.63 -3.14 -15.81
C ARG A 149 -11.88 -3.11 -17.32
N GLN A 150 -12.34 -1.98 -17.88
CA GLN A 150 -12.49 -1.83 -19.33
C GLN A 150 -11.14 -1.97 -20.05
N LEU A 151 -10.10 -1.33 -19.51
CA LEU A 151 -8.74 -1.42 -20.06
C LEU A 151 -8.19 -2.86 -19.96
N ALA A 152 -8.35 -3.51 -18.82
CA ALA A 152 -7.93 -4.90 -18.59
C ALA A 152 -8.73 -5.91 -19.46
N ALA A 153 -10.03 -5.66 -19.66
CA ALA A 153 -10.88 -6.52 -20.51
C ALA A 153 -10.48 -6.47 -21.99
N ALA A 154 -9.94 -5.34 -22.44
CA ALA A 154 -9.46 -5.16 -23.81
C ALA A 154 -8.01 -5.64 -24.04
N ALA A 155 -7.29 -6.02 -22.98
CA ALA A 155 -5.94 -6.55 -23.03
C ALA A 155 -5.94 -8.07 -23.28
N ASP A 156 -4.85 -8.54 -23.89
CA ASP A 156 -4.61 -9.98 -24.04
C ASP A 156 -4.13 -10.59 -22.73
N PHE A 157 -3.33 -9.81 -21.97
CA PHE A 157 -2.81 -10.26 -20.69
C PHE A 157 -2.71 -9.09 -19.70
N THR A 158 -3.17 -9.29 -18.47
CA THR A 158 -3.11 -8.27 -17.41
C THR A 158 -2.32 -8.77 -16.21
N ILE A 159 -1.29 -8.02 -15.80
CA ILE A 159 -0.55 -8.26 -14.55
C ILE A 159 -1.15 -7.37 -13.46
N TYR A 160 -1.77 -7.99 -12.47
CA TYR A 160 -2.24 -7.31 -11.27
C TYR A 160 -1.18 -7.42 -10.18
N MET A 161 -0.77 -6.29 -9.62
CA MET A 161 0.26 -6.25 -8.58
C MET A 161 -0.35 -5.66 -7.31
N SER A 162 -0.34 -6.42 -6.21
CA SER A 162 -0.75 -5.91 -4.90
C SER A 162 -0.30 -6.85 -3.80
N ALA A 163 0.32 -6.32 -2.76
CA ALA A 163 0.63 -7.08 -1.54
C ALA A 163 -0.64 -7.57 -0.83
N THR A 164 -1.75 -6.89 -1.05
CA THR A 164 -3.07 -7.20 -0.50
C THR A 164 -4.11 -7.12 -1.61
N ALA A 165 -4.53 -8.25 -2.13
CA ALA A 165 -5.49 -8.28 -3.23
C ALA A 165 -6.86 -7.71 -2.83
N GLY A 166 -7.31 -7.92 -1.59
CA GLY A 166 -8.57 -7.40 -1.05
C GLY A 166 -8.71 -7.68 0.43
N GLN A 167 -9.61 -6.96 1.09
CA GLN A 167 -9.93 -7.11 2.52
C GLN A 167 -11.12 -8.05 2.76
N SER A 168 -11.89 -8.31 1.73
CA SER A 168 -12.98 -9.27 1.74
C SER A 168 -13.03 -10.04 0.42
N PRO A 169 -13.61 -11.25 0.39
CA PRO A 169 -13.79 -12.01 -0.85
C PRO A 169 -14.49 -11.19 -1.95
N HIS A 170 -15.46 -10.36 -1.59
CA HIS A 170 -16.22 -9.54 -2.57
C HIS A 170 -15.38 -8.49 -3.28
N GLU A 171 -14.35 -7.98 -2.61
CA GLU A 171 -13.42 -7.01 -3.19
C GLU A 171 -12.57 -7.61 -4.32
N LEU A 172 -12.46 -8.95 -4.37
CA LEU A 172 -11.68 -9.67 -5.38
C LEU A 172 -12.39 -9.80 -6.74
N SER A 173 -13.58 -9.21 -6.88
CA SER A 173 -14.35 -9.28 -8.14
C SER A 173 -13.62 -8.72 -9.36
N TYR A 174 -12.59 -7.89 -9.19
CA TYR A 174 -11.75 -7.40 -10.29
C TYR A 174 -10.81 -8.49 -10.85
N LEU A 175 -10.59 -9.57 -10.11
CA LEU A 175 -9.83 -10.76 -10.54
C LEU A 175 -10.73 -11.86 -11.12
N SER A 176 -12.02 -11.60 -11.30
CA SER A 176 -12.98 -12.60 -11.74
C SER A 176 -12.52 -13.36 -12.99
N ARG A 177 -12.08 -12.64 -14.02
CA ARG A 177 -11.62 -13.23 -15.27
C ARG A 177 -10.47 -14.22 -15.05
N LEU A 178 -9.55 -13.93 -14.13
CA LEU A 178 -8.46 -14.83 -13.77
C LEU A 178 -8.95 -16.07 -13.04
N MET A 179 -9.91 -15.89 -12.11
CA MET A 179 -10.40 -16.97 -11.27
C MET A 179 -11.37 -17.91 -11.98
N THR A 180 -12.13 -17.40 -12.95
CA THR A 180 -13.25 -18.14 -13.56
C THR A 180 -13.06 -18.44 -15.04
N GLY A 181 -12.09 -17.79 -15.71
CA GLY A 181 -11.97 -17.86 -17.16
C GLY A 181 -13.15 -17.20 -17.92
N ALA A 182 -13.95 -16.38 -17.24
CA ALA A 182 -15.10 -15.72 -17.86
C ALA A 182 -14.71 -14.87 -19.07
N PRO A 183 -15.60 -14.74 -20.07
CA PRO A 183 -15.41 -13.78 -21.15
C PRO A 183 -15.19 -12.38 -20.63
N ALA A 184 -14.40 -11.60 -21.36
CA ALA A 184 -14.14 -10.20 -21.02
C ALA A 184 -15.45 -9.39 -21.03
N GLY A 185 -15.66 -8.60 -19.99
CA GLY A 185 -16.78 -7.68 -19.87
C GLY A 185 -17.36 -7.62 -18.47
N PRO A 186 -17.68 -6.41 -17.99
CA PRO A 186 -18.04 -6.19 -16.58
C PRO A 186 -19.21 -7.02 -16.07
N LYS A 187 -20.22 -7.29 -16.93
CA LYS A 187 -21.39 -8.09 -16.56
C LYS A 187 -21.04 -9.58 -16.47
N ALA A 188 -20.42 -10.14 -17.53
CA ALA A 188 -20.05 -11.55 -17.57
C ALA A 188 -19.07 -11.90 -16.43
N GLU A 189 -18.07 -11.08 -16.21
CA GLU A 189 -17.11 -11.25 -15.12
C GLU A 189 -17.78 -11.21 -13.74
N MET A 190 -18.72 -10.27 -13.51
CA MET A 190 -19.40 -10.16 -12.23
C MET A 190 -20.36 -11.34 -11.99
N ASP A 191 -21.06 -11.81 -13.02
CA ASP A 191 -21.97 -12.95 -12.90
C ASP A 191 -21.20 -14.26 -12.65
N ALA A 192 -20.07 -14.47 -13.34
CA ALA A 192 -19.18 -15.59 -13.09
C ALA A 192 -18.56 -15.55 -11.69
N PHE A 193 -18.15 -14.36 -11.23
CA PHE A 193 -17.65 -14.19 -9.87
C PHE A 193 -18.68 -14.54 -8.80
N ARG A 194 -19.92 -14.11 -8.98
CA ARG A 194 -21.02 -14.45 -8.07
C ARG A 194 -21.29 -15.97 -8.04
N THR A 195 -21.20 -16.63 -9.18
CA THR A 195 -21.32 -18.08 -9.27
C THR A 195 -20.21 -18.77 -8.50
N LEU A 196 -18.95 -18.35 -8.72
CA LEU A 196 -17.79 -18.87 -7.98
C LEU A 196 -17.95 -18.70 -6.47
N MET A 197 -18.38 -17.52 -5.98
CA MET A 197 -18.60 -17.30 -4.54
C MET A 197 -19.67 -18.24 -3.98
N LYS A 198 -20.73 -18.53 -4.72
CA LYS A 198 -21.76 -19.50 -4.32
C LYS A 198 -21.22 -20.92 -4.26
N GLU A 199 -20.46 -21.35 -5.27
CA GLU A 199 -19.84 -22.68 -5.33
C GLU A 199 -18.87 -22.90 -4.18
N MET A 200 -18.06 -21.89 -3.87
CA MET A 200 -17.14 -21.89 -2.74
C MET A 200 -17.86 -21.73 -1.38
N ARG A 201 -19.18 -21.49 -1.37
CA ARG A 201 -19.99 -21.20 -0.18
C ARG A 201 -19.50 -20.02 0.65
N ILE A 202 -18.81 -19.07 0.00
CA ILE A 202 -18.29 -17.85 0.61
C ILE A 202 -19.40 -16.79 0.63
N GLY A 203 -19.53 -16.12 1.77
CA GLY A 203 -20.51 -15.05 1.92
C GLY A 203 -21.94 -15.56 2.02
N ARG A 204 -22.34 -16.05 3.19
CA ARG A 204 -23.75 -16.30 3.49
C ARG A 204 -24.51 -14.99 3.41
N ALA A 205 -25.45 -14.89 2.47
CA ALA A 205 -26.33 -13.76 2.32
C ALA A 205 -27.16 -13.57 3.60
N LYS A 206 -26.84 -12.61 4.44
CA LYS A 206 -27.80 -12.04 5.37
C LYS A 206 -28.68 -11.08 4.58
N GLY A 207 -29.84 -11.55 4.14
CA GLY A 207 -30.98 -10.79 3.63
C GLY A 207 -30.69 -9.78 2.50
N ARG A 208 -31.52 -9.79 1.47
CA ARG A 208 -31.62 -8.85 0.34
C ARG A 208 -30.31 -8.32 -0.26
N TRP A 209 -30.12 -8.48 -1.51
CA TRP A 209 -29.01 -8.18 -2.43
C TRP A 209 -28.25 -6.83 -2.26
N LYS A 210 -28.70 -5.94 -1.39
CA LYS A 210 -28.07 -4.64 -1.15
C LYS A 210 -27.04 -4.62 -0.03
N ASN A 211 -27.01 -5.62 0.85
CA ASN A 211 -26.08 -5.70 1.98
C ASN A 211 -25.39 -7.05 2.01
N TRP A 212 -24.47 -7.27 1.08
CA TRP A 212 -23.53 -8.36 1.17
C TRP A 212 -22.52 -8.04 2.27
N GLY A 213 -22.89 -8.29 3.51
CA GLY A 213 -21.99 -8.30 4.64
C GLY A 213 -21.26 -9.63 4.67
N TRP A 214 -19.94 -9.61 4.53
CA TRP A 214 -19.09 -10.75 4.83
C TRP A 214 -18.62 -10.61 6.28
N GLU A 215 -18.86 -11.65 7.09
CA GLU A 215 -18.27 -11.75 8.42
C GLU A 215 -16.95 -12.49 8.29
N PRO A 216 -15.83 -11.91 8.76
CA PRO A 216 -14.52 -12.55 8.68
C PRO A 216 -14.52 -13.92 9.35
N ASN A 217 -14.15 -14.95 8.59
CA ASN A 217 -13.94 -16.29 9.13
C ASN A 217 -12.74 -16.95 8.44
N GLU A 218 -12.08 -17.82 9.17
CA GLU A 218 -10.82 -18.46 8.76
C GLU A 218 -11.01 -19.40 7.56
N ALA A 219 -12.16 -20.09 7.50
CA ALA A 219 -12.44 -21.02 6.40
C ALA A 219 -12.54 -20.29 5.05
N ASP A 220 -13.26 -19.17 4.99
CA ASP A 220 -13.37 -18.36 3.79
C ASP A 220 -12.02 -17.76 3.37
N ARG A 221 -11.22 -17.30 4.36
CA ARG A 221 -9.87 -16.77 4.12
C ARG A 221 -8.97 -17.84 3.51
N SER A 222 -8.93 -19.01 4.12
CA SER A 222 -8.10 -20.12 3.66
C SER A 222 -8.49 -20.57 2.25
N ALA A 223 -9.79 -20.72 1.98
CA ALA A 223 -10.31 -21.09 0.66
C ALA A 223 -9.93 -20.04 -0.42
N MET A 224 -10.02 -18.75 -0.08
CA MET A 224 -9.62 -17.69 -1.01
C MET A 224 -8.09 -17.65 -1.22
N ALA A 225 -7.29 -17.81 -0.18
CA ALA A 225 -5.83 -17.88 -0.27
C ALA A 225 -5.39 -19.02 -1.17
N GLU A 226 -6.01 -20.19 -1.03
CA GLU A 226 -5.74 -21.34 -1.87
C GLU A 226 -6.07 -21.04 -3.34
N ARG A 227 -7.24 -20.47 -3.60
CA ARG A 227 -7.66 -20.09 -4.96
C ARG A 227 -6.77 -19.04 -5.60
N LEU A 228 -6.26 -18.10 -4.82
CA LEU A 228 -5.40 -17.04 -5.34
C LEU A 228 -3.96 -17.52 -5.58
N TYR A 229 -3.39 -18.29 -4.64
CA TYR A 229 -1.93 -18.48 -4.58
C TYR A 229 -1.47 -19.93 -4.44
N LYS A 230 -2.37 -20.90 -4.21
CA LYS A 230 -2.01 -22.29 -3.95
C LYS A 230 -2.76 -23.24 -4.90
N GLY A 231 -2.23 -24.44 -5.04
CA GLY A 231 -2.85 -25.48 -5.83
C GLY A 231 -2.78 -25.24 -7.35
N THR A 232 -3.37 -26.16 -8.12
CA THR A 232 -3.33 -26.16 -9.60
C THR A 232 -4.16 -25.04 -10.23
N ALA A 233 -5.13 -24.51 -9.49
CA ALA A 233 -6.01 -23.44 -9.93
C ALA A 233 -5.54 -22.04 -9.52
N ALA A 234 -4.37 -21.93 -8.90
CA ALA A 234 -3.81 -20.65 -8.48
C ALA A 234 -3.68 -19.68 -9.65
N ILE A 235 -4.08 -18.43 -9.39
CA ILE A 235 -4.04 -17.35 -10.39
C ILE A 235 -2.85 -16.43 -10.24
N GLY A 236 -2.05 -16.62 -9.19
CA GLY A 236 -0.94 -15.76 -8.88
C GLY A 236 0.10 -16.39 -7.97
N LEU A 237 1.08 -15.59 -7.64
CA LEU A 237 2.16 -15.91 -6.71
C LEU A 237 2.20 -14.88 -5.59
N ARG A 238 2.38 -15.34 -4.36
CA ARG A 238 2.57 -14.49 -3.19
C ARG A 238 3.61 -15.07 -2.27
N ARG A 239 4.60 -14.27 -1.92
CA ARG A 239 5.65 -14.64 -0.97
C ARG A 239 5.80 -13.57 0.09
N ARG A 240 6.27 -14.00 1.25
CA ARG A 240 6.63 -13.14 2.38
C ARG A 240 8.15 -12.98 2.42
N PRO A 241 8.67 -11.89 2.99
CA PRO A 241 10.10 -11.71 3.21
C PRO A 241 10.75 -12.90 3.94
N GLU A 242 10.06 -13.47 4.91
CA GLU A 242 10.51 -14.60 5.73
C GLU A 242 10.67 -15.90 4.93
N GLU A 243 10.00 -16.03 3.80
CA GLU A 243 10.07 -17.18 2.90
C GLU A 243 11.25 -17.07 1.92
N ILE A 244 11.91 -15.90 1.84
CA ILE A 244 13.04 -15.66 0.95
C ILE A 244 14.35 -15.98 1.68
N ALA A 245 15.08 -16.95 1.20
CA ALA A 245 16.35 -17.36 1.79
C ALA A 245 17.33 -16.18 1.92
N GLY A 246 17.86 -15.97 3.12
CA GLY A 246 18.80 -14.88 3.41
C GLY A 246 18.16 -13.48 3.50
N TRP A 247 16.84 -13.37 3.45
CA TRP A 247 16.18 -12.09 3.69
C TRP A 247 16.20 -11.74 5.17
N PRO A 248 16.58 -10.51 5.55
CA PRO A 248 16.63 -10.12 6.95
C PRO A 248 15.22 -10.07 7.54
N GLN A 249 15.08 -10.55 8.77
CA GLN A 249 13.81 -10.43 9.48
C GLN A 249 13.52 -8.97 9.85
N VAL A 250 12.24 -8.60 9.81
CA VAL A 250 11.78 -7.28 10.27
C VAL A 250 11.95 -7.20 11.78
N GLN A 251 12.70 -6.20 12.24
CA GLN A 251 12.83 -5.93 13.68
C GLN A 251 11.88 -4.79 14.06
N ARG A 252 10.92 -5.11 14.91
CA ARG A 252 9.95 -4.17 15.46
C ARG A 252 10.27 -3.94 16.94
N ALA A 253 10.25 -2.68 17.35
CA ALA A 253 10.47 -2.27 18.73
C ALA A 253 9.41 -1.25 19.15
N LEU A 254 9.00 -1.30 20.39
CA LEU A 254 8.21 -0.27 21.04
C LEU A 254 9.13 0.88 21.43
N ALA A 255 8.70 2.11 21.17
CA ALA A 255 9.42 3.33 21.53
C ALA A 255 8.53 4.17 22.46
N PRO A 256 8.63 3.99 23.79
CA PRO A 256 7.92 4.82 24.74
C PRO A 256 8.46 6.24 24.68
N ILE A 257 7.57 7.21 24.50
CA ILE A 257 7.87 8.63 24.44
C ILE A 257 7.42 9.25 25.75
N ALA A 258 8.38 9.68 26.55
CA ALA A 258 8.10 10.41 27.78
C ALA A 258 7.51 11.77 27.44
N LEU A 259 6.42 12.14 28.12
CA LEU A 259 5.84 13.47 28.05
C LEU A 259 6.29 14.29 29.24
N ASP A 260 6.59 15.56 29.03
CA ASP A 260 6.80 16.48 30.13
C ASP A 260 5.49 16.72 30.93
N ALA A 261 5.55 17.37 32.08
CA ALA A 261 4.40 17.61 32.93
C ALA A 261 3.29 18.42 32.24
N SER A 262 3.61 19.23 31.24
CA SER A 262 2.63 20.00 30.48
C SER A 262 1.98 19.10 29.42
N GLY A 263 2.75 18.27 28.75
CA GLY A 263 2.30 17.27 27.77
C GLY A 263 1.37 16.25 28.41
N VAL A 264 1.70 15.73 29.60
CA VAL A 264 0.82 14.81 30.34
C VAL A 264 -0.54 15.47 30.60
N ARG A 265 -0.57 16.69 31.15
CA ARG A 265 -1.85 17.38 31.40
C ARG A 265 -2.66 17.62 30.13
N LEU A 266 -2.00 17.99 29.04
CA LEU A 266 -2.65 18.22 27.75
C LEU A 266 -3.18 16.92 27.15
N TYR A 267 -2.43 15.84 27.26
CA TYR A 267 -2.85 14.51 26.81
C TYR A 267 -4.08 14.03 27.58
N GLU A 268 -4.07 14.11 28.90
CA GLU A 268 -5.21 13.73 29.74
C GLU A 268 -6.47 14.57 29.45
N ALA A 269 -6.31 15.87 29.20
CA ALA A 269 -7.42 16.73 28.81
C ALA A 269 -7.99 16.31 27.45
N THR A 270 -7.11 16.01 26.50
CA THR A 270 -7.47 15.56 25.15
C THR A 270 -8.17 14.19 25.17
N TRP A 271 -7.68 13.28 26.03
CA TRP A 271 -8.28 11.97 26.24
C TRP A 271 -9.65 12.06 26.87
N ARG A 272 -9.85 12.92 27.90
CA ARG A 272 -11.15 13.18 28.52
C ARG A 272 -12.16 13.79 27.55
N GLU A 273 -11.71 14.69 26.67
CA GLU A 273 -12.55 15.27 25.61
C GLU A 273 -13.04 14.18 24.65
N PHE A 274 -12.12 13.34 24.17
CA PHE A 274 -12.43 12.22 23.27
C PHE A 274 -13.43 11.24 23.90
N ARG A 275 -13.23 10.83 25.15
CA ARG A 275 -14.13 9.94 25.86
C ARG A 275 -15.52 10.55 26.04
N ARG A 276 -15.62 11.83 26.35
CA ARG A 276 -16.90 12.54 26.45
C ARG A 276 -17.64 12.52 25.10
N GLU A 277 -16.94 12.75 24.00
CA GLU A 277 -17.54 12.68 22.67
C GLU A 277 -18.03 11.27 22.35
N LEU A 278 -17.26 10.24 22.66
CA LEU A 278 -17.69 8.84 22.49
C LEU A 278 -18.90 8.49 23.36
N GLY A 279 -18.95 8.95 24.60
CA GLY A 279 -20.08 8.75 25.51
C GLY A 279 -21.38 9.38 24.99
N LEU A 280 -21.31 10.58 24.42
CA LEU A 280 -22.46 11.24 23.80
C LEU A 280 -22.98 10.48 22.56
N LEU A 281 -22.14 9.68 21.91
CA LEU A 281 -22.48 8.86 20.75
C LEU A 281 -22.96 7.44 21.10
N GLY A 282 -23.14 7.14 22.40
CA GLY A 282 -23.50 5.81 22.88
C GLY A 282 -22.39 4.77 22.69
N GLY A 283 -21.13 5.19 22.84
CA GLY A 283 -19.94 4.32 22.84
C GLY A 283 -19.54 3.73 21.49
N SER A 284 -20.18 4.09 20.39
CA SER A 284 -19.91 3.49 19.08
C SER A 284 -18.93 4.31 18.26
N THR A 285 -17.67 3.84 18.18
CA THR A 285 -16.64 4.38 17.26
C THR A 285 -16.92 4.02 15.81
N ARG A 286 -17.85 3.10 15.52
CA ARG A 286 -18.23 2.65 14.17
C ARG A 286 -19.14 3.64 13.42
N ARG A 287 -19.63 4.69 14.07
CA ARG A 287 -20.42 5.72 13.41
C ARG A 287 -19.50 6.79 12.81
N PRO A 288 -19.89 7.45 11.70
CA PRO A 288 -19.08 8.52 11.07
C PRO A 288 -18.63 9.61 12.05
N VAL A 289 -19.40 9.90 13.08
CA VAL A 289 -19.07 10.90 14.11
C VAL A 289 -17.98 10.38 15.06
N GLY A 290 -17.97 9.07 15.38
CA GLY A 290 -16.91 8.44 16.17
C GLY A 290 -15.55 8.49 15.46
N TRP A 291 -15.51 8.31 14.13
CA TRP A 291 -14.30 8.46 13.33
C TRP A 291 -13.74 9.88 13.36
N ALA A 292 -14.61 10.90 13.36
CA ALA A 292 -14.16 12.30 13.46
C ALA A 292 -13.58 12.62 14.84
N ALA A 293 -14.14 12.06 15.91
CA ALA A 293 -13.60 12.20 17.27
C ALA A 293 -12.23 11.51 17.39
N ASP A 294 -12.10 10.27 16.88
CA ASP A 294 -10.83 9.55 16.83
C ASP A 294 -9.76 10.32 16.05
N LEU A 295 -10.10 10.85 14.88
CA LEU A 295 -9.16 11.64 14.08
C LEU A 295 -8.66 12.88 14.84
N ARG A 296 -9.55 13.62 15.51
CA ARG A 296 -9.18 14.80 16.32
C ARG A 296 -8.29 14.42 17.49
N PHE A 297 -8.63 13.35 18.20
CA PHE A 297 -7.82 12.84 19.30
C PHE A 297 -6.40 12.51 18.82
N ARG A 298 -6.29 11.71 17.76
CA ARG A 298 -5.00 11.30 17.20
C ARG A 298 -4.18 12.48 16.71
N GLN A 299 -4.80 13.48 16.09
CA GLN A 299 -4.08 14.67 15.64
C GLN A 299 -3.49 15.46 16.81
N LYS A 300 -4.28 15.68 17.89
CA LYS A 300 -3.80 16.35 19.10
C LYS A 300 -2.72 15.54 19.80
N ALA A 301 -2.92 14.23 20.00
CA ALA A 301 -1.96 13.33 20.62
C ALA A 301 -0.63 13.27 19.83
N SER A 302 -0.70 13.28 18.50
CA SER A 302 0.46 13.35 17.62
C SER A 302 1.30 14.60 17.88
N LEU A 303 0.68 15.76 17.94
CA LEU A 303 1.39 17.03 18.22
C LEU A 303 2.02 17.07 19.62
N ILE A 304 1.34 16.50 20.62
CA ILE A 304 1.84 16.45 22.02
C ILE A 304 3.13 15.63 22.09
N ARG A 305 3.27 14.56 21.30
CA ARG A 305 4.47 13.71 21.31
C ARG A 305 5.66 14.27 20.53
N CYS A 306 5.53 15.38 19.77
CA CYS A 306 6.58 15.84 18.86
C CYS A 306 7.93 16.08 19.55
N GLU A 307 7.96 16.75 20.72
CA GLU A 307 9.22 17.02 21.42
C GLU A 307 9.92 15.74 21.86
N GLY A 308 9.22 14.85 22.55
CA GLY A 308 9.81 13.59 23.01
C GLY A 308 10.17 12.64 21.84
N THR A 309 9.41 12.67 20.74
CA THR A 309 9.81 11.92 19.52
C THR A 309 11.07 12.51 18.91
N ALA A 310 11.22 13.83 18.91
CA ALA A 310 12.44 14.47 18.43
C ALA A 310 13.66 14.13 19.31
N ASP A 311 13.48 14.04 20.64
CA ASP A 311 14.53 13.57 21.55
C ASP A 311 14.97 12.15 21.18
N PHE A 312 14.03 11.22 21.07
CA PHE A 312 14.29 9.84 20.65
C PHE A 312 14.99 9.74 19.29
N VAL A 313 14.57 10.56 18.32
CA VAL A 313 15.20 10.62 17.00
C VAL A 313 16.62 11.15 17.08
N CYS A 314 16.90 12.17 17.91
CA CYS A 314 18.24 12.67 18.11
C CYS A 314 19.17 11.59 18.66
N ASP A 315 18.73 10.76 19.61
CA ASP A 315 19.51 9.63 20.12
C ASP A 315 19.90 8.65 19.02
N LEU A 316 18.97 8.36 18.07
CA LEU A 316 19.28 7.51 16.92
C LEU A 316 20.29 8.15 15.96
N LEU A 317 20.17 9.45 15.74
CA LEU A 317 21.06 10.23 14.87
C LEU A 317 22.47 10.34 15.47
N ASP A 318 22.58 10.58 16.76
CA ASP A 318 23.85 10.62 17.51
C ASP A 318 24.57 9.27 17.50
N ASN A 319 23.80 8.18 17.41
CA ASN A 319 24.33 6.82 17.15
C ASN A 319 24.66 6.55 15.67
N GLY A 320 24.75 7.59 14.83
CA GLY A 320 25.20 7.51 13.44
C GLY A 320 24.17 7.00 12.45
N GLN A 321 22.90 6.83 12.84
CA GLN A 321 21.85 6.33 11.96
C GLN A 321 21.28 7.45 11.08
N GLN A 322 20.61 7.09 10.00
CA GLN A 322 19.67 7.95 9.28
C GLN A 322 18.24 7.54 9.63
N VAL A 323 17.36 8.51 9.86
CA VAL A 323 16.03 8.24 10.39
C VAL A 323 14.96 8.66 9.40
N ALA A 324 14.05 7.74 9.10
CA ALA A 324 12.80 8.04 8.42
C ALA A 324 11.66 8.09 9.45
N ILE A 325 10.83 9.13 9.41
CA ILE A 325 9.71 9.30 10.35
C ILE A 325 8.41 9.26 9.57
N SER A 326 7.54 8.30 9.89
CA SER A 326 6.18 8.23 9.33
C SER A 326 5.21 8.97 10.22
N VAL A 327 4.53 9.97 9.67
CA VAL A 327 3.48 10.73 10.36
C VAL A 327 2.16 10.66 9.60
N ALA A 328 1.04 10.89 10.31
CA ALA A 328 -0.29 10.92 9.69
C ALA A 328 -0.70 12.31 9.22
N PHE A 329 -0.16 13.35 9.85
CA PHE A 329 -0.65 14.72 9.76
C PHE A 329 0.43 15.65 9.25
N LEU A 330 0.05 16.59 8.39
CA LEU A 330 0.99 17.60 7.84
C LEU A 330 1.50 18.55 8.92
N GLU A 331 0.65 18.92 9.86
CA GLU A 331 1.02 19.78 10.99
C GLU A 331 2.08 19.12 11.87
N THR A 332 1.94 17.82 12.16
CA THR A 332 2.96 17.04 12.87
C THR A 332 4.27 16.98 12.08
N SER A 333 4.18 16.79 10.75
CA SER A 333 5.35 16.78 9.87
C SER A 333 6.11 18.11 9.96
N ALA A 334 5.40 19.23 9.86
CA ALA A 334 5.98 20.56 9.97
C ALA A 334 6.62 20.78 11.36
N ARG A 335 5.90 20.46 12.44
CA ARG A 335 6.39 20.62 13.81
C ARG A 335 7.66 19.82 14.09
N LEU A 336 7.70 18.55 13.70
CA LEU A 336 8.91 17.73 13.84
C LEU A 336 10.08 18.25 12.99
N ALA A 337 9.81 18.73 11.78
CA ALA A 337 10.83 19.32 10.92
C ALA A 337 11.44 20.57 11.56
N ASP A 338 10.62 21.45 12.12
CA ASP A 338 11.06 22.66 12.81
C ASP A 338 11.92 22.33 14.03
N ILE A 339 11.48 21.38 14.87
CA ILE A 339 12.22 20.99 16.08
C ILE A 339 13.58 20.39 15.70
N LEU A 340 13.60 19.41 14.80
CA LEU A 340 14.84 18.71 14.42
C LEU A 340 15.81 19.64 13.66
N SER A 341 15.30 20.51 12.78
CA SER A 341 16.12 21.52 12.10
C SER A 341 16.66 22.57 13.08
N GLY A 342 15.86 22.99 14.06
CA GLY A 342 16.30 23.89 15.14
C GLY A 342 17.42 23.30 16.02
N ARG A 343 17.51 21.94 16.04
CA ARG A 343 18.60 21.21 16.72
C ARG A 343 19.82 20.96 15.82
N GLY A 344 19.79 21.47 14.58
CA GLY A 344 20.94 21.42 13.67
C GLY A 344 20.94 20.20 12.70
N TRP A 345 19.91 19.36 12.68
CA TRP A 345 19.82 18.23 11.78
C TRP A 345 19.32 18.63 10.39
N ARG A 346 19.79 17.94 9.35
CA ARG A 346 19.36 18.15 7.97
C ARG A 346 18.08 17.33 7.71
N VAL A 347 16.96 18.03 7.65
CA VAL A 347 15.62 17.43 7.58
C VAL A 347 14.98 17.69 6.23
N GLY A 348 14.35 16.67 5.64
CA GLY A 348 13.50 16.79 4.46
C GLY A 348 12.10 16.24 4.72
N ALA A 349 11.11 16.75 3.97
CA ALA A 349 9.73 16.27 4.06
C ALA A 349 9.22 15.76 2.71
N ILE A 350 8.50 14.62 2.73
CA ILE A 350 7.82 14.02 1.58
C ILE A 350 6.33 13.92 1.90
N ASN A 351 5.50 14.67 1.19
CA ASN A 351 4.08 14.74 1.48
C ASN A 351 3.23 14.92 0.19
N GLY A 352 1.90 14.90 0.34
CA GLY A 352 0.97 15.02 -0.76
C GLY A 352 0.79 16.44 -1.32
N GLU A 353 1.22 17.48 -0.60
CA GLU A 353 1.14 18.88 -1.02
C GLU A 353 2.31 19.29 -1.91
N SER A 354 3.46 18.64 -1.73
CA SER A 354 4.65 18.89 -2.53
C SER A 354 4.51 18.29 -3.93
N SER A 355 5.14 18.93 -4.92
CA SER A 355 5.19 18.36 -6.26
C SER A 355 5.95 17.01 -6.28
N GLY A 356 5.67 16.18 -7.27
CA GLY A 356 6.38 14.91 -7.41
C GLY A 356 7.89 15.07 -7.59
N GLU A 357 8.32 16.19 -8.19
CA GLU A 357 9.74 16.51 -8.40
C GLU A 357 10.43 16.89 -7.09
N VAL A 358 9.78 17.69 -6.23
CA VAL A 358 10.29 18.05 -4.90
C VAL A 358 10.40 16.81 -4.01
N ASN A 359 9.35 15.98 -3.98
CA ASN A 359 9.37 14.73 -3.23
C ASN A 359 10.48 13.78 -3.70
N GLU A 360 10.70 13.67 -5.00
CA GLU A 360 11.78 12.84 -5.55
C GLU A 360 13.16 13.43 -5.24
N ALA A 361 13.34 14.74 -5.31
CA ALA A 361 14.60 15.39 -4.93
C ALA A 361 14.93 15.15 -3.44
N THR A 362 13.94 15.28 -2.57
CA THR A 362 14.08 14.99 -1.12
C THR A 362 14.45 13.52 -0.88
N ARG A 363 13.78 12.60 -1.58
CA ARG A 363 14.10 11.18 -1.51
C ARG A 363 15.55 10.89 -1.93
N VAL A 364 15.98 11.48 -3.04
CA VAL A 364 17.35 11.32 -3.57
C VAL A 364 18.38 11.88 -2.59
N ALA A 365 18.14 13.07 -2.04
CA ALA A 365 19.01 13.69 -1.04
C ALA A 365 19.16 12.79 0.21
N PHE A 366 18.06 12.21 0.70
CA PHE A 366 18.10 11.24 1.79
C PHE A 366 18.88 9.98 1.41
N GLN A 367 18.65 9.43 0.22
CA GLN A 367 19.35 8.24 -0.26
C GLN A 367 20.86 8.44 -0.47
N ARG A 368 21.31 9.68 -0.71
CA ARG A 368 22.73 10.06 -0.82
C ARG A 368 23.38 10.41 0.51
N GLY A 369 22.65 10.38 1.62
CA GLY A 369 23.17 10.79 2.93
C GLY A 369 23.28 12.31 3.10
N GLU A 370 22.72 13.11 2.17
CA GLU A 370 22.68 14.57 2.24
C GLU A 370 21.68 15.07 3.30
N LEU A 371 20.69 14.25 3.66
CA LEU A 371 19.77 14.47 4.76
C LEU A 371 19.98 13.44 5.86
N ASP A 372 19.81 13.85 7.10
CA ASP A 372 19.88 12.98 8.28
C ASP A 372 18.51 12.38 8.59
N VAL A 373 17.47 13.16 8.36
CA VAL A 373 16.08 12.81 8.63
C VAL A 373 15.21 13.05 7.39
N VAL A 374 14.28 12.12 7.13
CA VAL A 374 13.17 12.34 6.22
C VAL A 374 11.84 12.07 6.93
N ILE A 375 10.93 13.04 6.91
CA ILE A 375 9.59 12.91 7.45
C ILE A 375 8.61 12.69 6.30
N PHE A 376 7.76 11.68 6.38
CA PHE A 376 6.84 11.39 5.28
C PHE A 376 5.42 11.07 5.76
N THR A 377 4.44 11.60 5.01
CA THR A 377 3.02 11.30 5.20
C THR A 377 2.49 10.28 4.20
N VAL A 378 3.19 10.09 3.07
CA VAL A 378 2.79 9.23 1.97
C VAL A 378 3.12 7.78 2.28
N THR A 379 2.13 6.89 2.21
CA THR A 379 2.32 5.46 2.47
C THR A 379 2.69 4.66 1.22
N GLU A 380 2.57 5.22 0.02
CA GLU A 380 2.75 4.51 -1.24
C GLU A 380 3.99 4.98 -2.01
N SER A 381 4.67 4.06 -2.67
CA SER A 381 5.59 4.29 -3.80
C SER A 381 6.87 5.09 -3.53
N ILE A 382 7.32 5.21 -2.29
CA ILE A 382 8.65 5.75 -1.96
C ILE A 382 9.60 4.65 -1.49
N SER A 383 10.89 4.84 -1.72
CA SER A 383 11.94 3.93 -1.28
C SER A 383 12.96 4.71 -0.46
N LEU A 384 13.16 4.29 0.79
CA LEU A 384 14.01 4.94 1.77
C LEU A 384 15.02 3.95 2.40
N HIS A 385 15.21 2.78 1.76
CA HIS A 385 16.10 1.75 2.28
C HIS A 385 17.57 2.11 2.08
N ARG A 386 18.42 1.48 2.88
CA ARG A 386 19.89 1.63 2.82
C ARG A 386 20.44 1.14 1.48
N GLY A 387 21.51 1.78 0.99
CA GLY A 387 22.32 1.27 -0.12
C GLY A 387 21.71 1.40 -1.51
N GLU A 388 20.60 2.16 -1.69
CA GLU A 388 20.05 2.42 -3.03
C GLU A 388 20.99 3.32 -3.86
N MET A 389 21.71 4.23 -3.22
CA MET A 389 22.63 5.17 -3.87
C MET A 389 23.96 5.26 -3.11
N ALA A 390 25.04 5.62 -3.81
CA ALA A 390 26.33 5.92 -3.19
C ALA A 390 26.18 7.04 -2.15
N GLY A 391 26.83 6.88 -0.99
CA GLY A 391 26.71 7.79 0.15
C GLY A 391 25.58 7.43 1.13
N GLY A 392 24.71 6.49 0.78
CA GLY A 392 23.57 6.05 1.60
C GLY A 392 23.82 4.80 2.45
N ASP A 393 25.04 4.62 2.97
CA ASP A 393 25.45 3.39 3.68
C ASP A 393 25.20 3.40 5.19
N ARG A 394 24.74 4.54 5.72
CA ARG A 394 24.36 4.64 7.15
C ARG A 394 23.20 3.69 7.45
N GLU A 395 23.17 3.12 8.66
CA GLU A 395 22.06 2.31 9.11
C GLU A 395 20.75 3.12 9.11
N ARG A 396 19.65 2.43 8.77
CA ARG A 396 18.33 3.04 8.69
C ARG A 396 17.47 2.66 9.87
N SER A 397 16.85 3.65 10.48
CA SER A 397 15.75 3.46 11.41
C SER A 397 14.48 4.10 10.87
N LEU A 398 13.36 3.44 11.10
CA LEU A 398 12.04 3.96 10.80
C LEU A 398 11.31 4.20 12.11
N VAL A 399 10.88 5.43 12.36
CA VAL A 399 10.02 5.78 13.48
C VAL A 399 8.59 5.97 12.98
N VAL A 400 7.70 5.09 13.38
CA VAL A 400 6.26 5.23 13.15
C VAL A 400 5.71 6.10 14.27
N HIS A 401 5.72 7.41 14.07
CA HIS A 401 5.24 8.38 15.03
C HIS A 401 3.72 8.29 15.22
N ASP A 402 2.99 8.15 14.13
CA ASP A 402 1.54 7.97 14.15
C ASP A 402 1.18 6.57 13.67
N MET A 403 0.72 5.73 14.59
CA MET A 403 0.20 4.41 14.26
C MET A 403 -1.05 4.52 13.40
N ARG A 404 -1.11 3.69 12.36
CA ARG A 404 -2.30 3.59 11.49
C ARG A 404 -3.24 2.51 12.04
N HIS A 405 -4.53 2.73 11.92
CA HIS A 405 -5.56 1.71 12.22
C HIS A 405 -5.73 0.70 11.07
N SER A 406 -4.72 0.60 10.20
CA SER A 406 -4.65 -0.33 9.10
C SER A 406 -3.30 -1.04 9.12
N ALA A 407 -3.34 -2.33 9.38
CA ALA A 407 -2.16 -3.17 9.38
C ALA A 407 -1.50 -3.22 7.99
N ILE A 408 -2.29 -3.13 6.92
CA ILE A 408 -1.81 -3.03 5.54
C ILE A 408 -0.98 -1.76 5.33
N GLN A 409 -1.48 -0.61 5.80
CA GLN A 409 -0.74 0.65 5.71
C GLN A 409 0.56 0.59 6.52
N LEU A 410 0.53 -0.02 7.70
CA LEU A 410 1.73 -0.19 8.53
C LEU A 410 2.78 -1.06 7.83
N GLN A 411 2.39 -2.18 7.22
CA GLN A 411 3.32 -2.99 6.40
C GLN A 411 3.88 -2.20 5.20
N GLN A 412 3.07 -1.37 4.56
CA GLN A 412 3.56 -0.50 3.50
C GLN A 412 4.58 0.52 4.01
N ILE A 413 4.36 1.08 5.21
CA ILE A 413 5.29 2.00 5.88
C ILE A 413 6.61 1.28 6.19
N GLU A 414 6.57 0.11 6.83
CA GLU A 414 7.77 -0.71 7.11
C GLU A 414 8.58 -1.00 5.85
N GLY A 415 7.90 -1.39 4.78
CA GLY A 415 8.51 -1.66 3.47
C GLY A 415 9.13 -0.44 2.78
N ARG A 416 9.11 0.75 3.38
CA ARG A 416 9.85 1.91 2.86
C ARG A 416 11.35 1.83 3.20
N CYS A 417 11.68 1.38 4.40
CA CYS A 417 13.05 1.27 4.89
C CYS A 417 13.56 -0.17 4.93
N HIS A 418 12.72 -1.12 5.36
CA HIS A 418 13.02 -2.56 5.33
C HIS A 418 12.66 -3.14 3.97
N ARG A 419 13.58 -3.01 3.04
CA ARG A 419 13.31 -3.29 1.63
C ARG A 419 14.57 -3.77 0.93
N ASP A 420 14.38 -4.55 -0.14
CA ASP A 420 15.45 -4.99 -1.05
C ASP A 420 16.58 -5.74 -0.33
N GLY A 421 16.24 -6.54 0.67
CA GLY A 421 17.21 -7.28 1.48
C GLY A 421 18.03 -6.40 2.42
N GLN A 422 17.68 -5.12 2.57
CA GLN A 422 18.29 -4.20 3.53
C GLN A 422 17.47 -4.16 4.81
N ARG A 423 18.17 -4.20 5.94
CA ARG A 423 17.57 -4.18 7.28
C ARG A 423 17.32 -2.73 7.71
N ALA A 424 16.17 -2.51 8.36
CA ALA A 424 15.92 -1.33 9.18
C ALA A 424 15.24 -1.78 10.48
N VAL A 425 15.50 -1.08 11.58
CA VAL A 425 14.74 -1.22 12.82
C VAL A 425 13.52 -0.33 12.75
N ILE A 426 12.36 -0.87 13.07
CA ILE A 426 11.08 -0.17 13.02
C ILE A 426 10.63 0.12 14.45
N TYR A 427 10.56 1.38 14.82
CA TYR A 427 10.14 1.84 16.13
C TYR A 427 8.70 2.36 16.09
N PHE A 428 7.85 1.83 16.94
CA PHE A 428 6.47 2.29 17.11
C PHE A 428 6.41 3.25 18.30
N ALA A 429 6.32 4.54 18.02
CA ALA A 429 6.28 5.59 19.04
C ALA A 429 4.87 5.70 19.65
N PHE A 430 4.82 5.82 20.97
CA PHE A 430 3.58 6.02 21.74
C PHE A 430 3.86 6.84 23.00
N ALA A 431 2.88 7.58 23.49
CA ALA A 431 2.99 8.29 24.75
C ALA A 431 2.99 7.29 25.92
N GLU A 432 4.08 7.28 26.68
CA GLU A 432 4.29 6.37 27.81
C GLU A 432 3.21 6.54 28.89
N GLY A 433 2.75 5.41 29.45
CA GLY A 433 1.72 5.40 30.51
C GLY A 433 0.32 5.80 30.02
N THR A 434 0.06 5.78 28.73
CA THR A 434 -1.25 6.15 28.16
C THR A 434 -1.92 4.96 27.45
N VAL A 435 -3.14 5.18 26.96
CA VAL A 435 -3.86 4.17 26.16
C VAL A 435 -3.10 3.78 24.88
N GLU A 436 -2.23 4.64 24.37
CA GLU A 436 -1.44 4.37 23.16
C GLU A 436 -0.49 3.20 23.34
N GLU A 437 -0.01 2.93 24.55
CA GLU A 437 0.84 1.78 24.85
C GLU A 437 0.16 0.46 24.51
N ARG A 438 -1.10 0.30 24.94
CA ARG A 438 -1.91 -0.89 24.59
C ARG A 438 -2.16 -0.98 23.08
N VAL A 439 -2.45 0.14 22.45
CA VAL A 439 -2.62 0.19 20.98
C VAL A 439 -1.34 -0.24 20.28
N ALA A 440 -0.17 0.23 20.72
CA ALA A 440 1.11 -0.15 20.14
C ALA A 440 1.40 -1.66 20.26
N GLN A 441 1.12 -2.25 21.42
CA GLN A 441 1.27 -3.68 21.66
C GLN A 441 0.35 -4.50 20.74
N ILE A 442 -0.92 -4.10 20.60
CA ILE A 442 -1.87 -4.76 19.69
C ILE A 442 -1.39 -4.68 18.25
N VAL A 443 -0.95 -3.49 17.81
CA VAL A 443 -0.44 -3.26 16.45
C VAL A 443 0.72 -4.22 16.16
N ILE A 444 1.75 -4.28 17.01
CA ILE A 444 2.91 -5.15 16.80
C ILE A 444 2.50 -6.63 16.78
N THR A 445 1.64 -7.04 17.70
CA THR A 445 1.14 -8.42 17.77
C THR A 445 0.39 -8.80 16.49
N ARG A 446 -0.52 -7.94 16.04
CA ARG A 446 -1.30 -8.18 14.83
C ARG A 446 -0.43 -8.18 13.57
N MET A 447 0.51 -7.25 13.45
CA MET A 447 1.43 -7.21 12.31
C MET A 447 2.32 -8.45 12.23
N SER A 448 2.68 -9.04 13.36
CA SER A 448 3.46 -10.28 13.39
C SER A 448 2.63 -11.51 13.00
N ALA A 449 1.32 -11.47 13.22
CA ALA A 449 0.38 -12.56 12.91
C ALA A 449 -0.28 -12.43 11.51
N MET A 450 -0.08 -11.32 10.80
CA MET A 450 -0.74 -11.08 9.51
C MET A 450 -0.35 -12.09 8.45
N ASP A 451 -1.34 -12.63 7.78
CA ASP A 451 -1.17 -13.43 6.57
C ASP A 451 -1.45 -12.65 5.27
N GLY A 452 -1.87 -11.38 5.40
CA GLY A 452 -2.15 -10.46 4.29
C GLY A 452 -3.40 -10.80 3.50
N LEU A 453 -4.31 -11.55 4.12
CA LEU A 453 -5.62 -11.89 3.59
C LEU A 453 -6.72 -11.02 4.20
N ALA A 454 -7.91 -11.16 3.63
CA ALA A 454 -9.09 -10.44 4.03
C ALA A 454 -9.34 -10.42 5.55
N GLY A 455 -9.60 -9.25 6.10
CA GLY A 455 -10.02 -9.06 7.49
C GLY A 455 -8.93 -8.63 8.47
N ASP A 456 -7.65 -8.58 8.08
CA ASP A 456 -6.56 -8.13 8.97
C ASP A 456 -6.79 -6.70 9.49
N ASP A 457 -7.17 -5.78 8.61
CA ASP A 457 -7.47 -4.39 8.99
C ASP A 457 -8.70 -4.28 9.90
N THR A 458 -9.74 -5.08 9.62
CA THR A 458 -10.96 -5.08 10.44
C THR A 458 -10.66 -5.60 11.84
N ALA A 459 -9.90 -6.69 11.95
CA ALA A 459 -9.51 -7.26 13.23
C ALA A 459 -8.65 -6.30 14.07
N LEU A 460 -7.69 -5.63 13.44
CA LEU A 460 -6.87 -4.62 14.11
C LEU A 460 -7.74 -3.45 14.62
N LEU A 461 -8.64 -2.94 13.78
CA LEU A 461 -9.52 -1.85 14.15
C LEU A 461 -10.45 -2.23 15.30
N ASP A 462 -11.04 -3.44 15.26
CA ASP A 462 -11.93 -3.92 16.33
C ASP A 462 -11.19 -4.04 17.67
N ASP A 463 -9.94 -4.50 17.67
CA ASP A 463 -9.12 -4.57 18.89
C ASP A 463 -8.77 -3.18 19.43
N ILE A 464 -8.42 -2.23 18.57
CA ILE A 464 -8.14 -0.84 18.97
C ILE A 464 -9.39 -0.20 19.58
N VAL A 465 -10.55 -0.37 18.94
CA VAL A 465 -11.83 0.15 19.44
C VAL A 465 -12.15 -0.43 20.83
N ARG A 466 -12.00 -1.75 21.00
CA ARG A 466 -12.20 -2.40 22.30
C ARG A 466 -11.26 -1.83 23.35
N THR A 467 -10.00 -1.59 23.01
CA THR A 467 -9.02 -0.97 23.92
C THR A 467 -9.46 0.40 24.39
N PHE A 468 -10.03 1.21 23.50
CA PHE A 468 -10.58 2.53 23.89
C PHE A 468 -11.83 2.42 24.76
N GLU A 469 -12.66 1.38 24.57
CA GLU A 469 -13.82 1.10 25.39
C GLU A 469 -13.44 0.57 26.80
N GLU A 470 -12.39 -0.25 26.90
CA GLU A 470 -11.91 -0.85 28.14
C GLU A 470 -11.01 0.10 28.97
N ALA A 471 -10.43 1.12 28.38
CA ALA A 471 -9.60 2.13 29.06
C ALA A 471 -10.43 3.14 29.89
N ASN A 472 -11.56 2.69 30.40
CA ASN A 472 -12.51 3.47 31.23
C ASN A 472 -12.07 3.57 32.68
#